data_168b6a8db70b4e51bbf060b92373c04e
#
_entry.id   168b6a8db70b4e51bbf060b92373c04e
#
_cell.length_a   1.000
_cell.length_b   1.000
_cell.length_c   1.000
_cell.angle_alpha   90.00
_cell.angle_beta   90.00
_cell.angle_gamma   90.00
#
_symmetry.space_group_name_H-M   'P 1'
#
loop_
_entity.id
_entity.type
_entity.pdbx_description
1 polymer ?
#
loop_
_entity_poly.entity_id
_entity_poly.type
_entity_poly.pdbx_seq_one_letter_code
_entity_poly.pdbx_strand_id
1 'polypeptide(L)'
;TSHKLMRKRNMALAAAYATLDKHFKDYRGRVLERFGEQVEKELRYNIQAKEIETTVVDENGKEKKVKETVDVAAEGWDPSKYSPYARIFDEGHPAYMKDAEQNKFYLLALQAQANDRLKSRGHLFLNEVYEMLGFRLTKAGAVVGWIYDPREPMGDNFVDFGMFEVCREKAVDFVNGYERSFILDFNVVGDITDALATHQTL
;
A
#
# COMPACT_ATOMS: atom_id res chain seq x y z
N THR A 1 2.53 -32.98 -35.23
CA THR A 1 2.71 -31.71 -36.00
C THR A 1 2.14 -30.51 -35.24
N SER A 2 0.98 -30.61 -34.60
CA SER A 2 0.36 -29.52 -33.83
C SER A 2 1.20 -29.06 -32.63
N HIS A 3 1.77 -29.96 -31.86
CA HIS A 3 2.66 -29.66 -30.73
C HIS A 3 3.92 -28.87 -31.12
N LYS A 4 4.53 -29.19 -32.27
CA LYS A 4 5.70 -28.44 -32.76
C LYS A 4 5.33 -27.00 -33.14
N LEU A 5 4.14 -26.78 -33.67
CA LEU A 5 3.66 -25.45 -34.08
C LEU A 5 3.35 -24.56 -32.84
N MET A 6 2.67 -25.14 -31.85
CA MET A 6 2.40 -24.47 -30.57
C MET A 6 3.68 -24.09 -29.84
N ARG A 7 4.66 -25.00 -29.80
CA ARG A 7 5.97 -24.75 -29.17
C ARG A 7 6.72 -23.61 -29.85
N LYS A 8 6.71 -23.55 -31.22
CA LYS A 8 7.30 -22.43 -31.96
C LYS A 8 6.60 -21.10 -31.70
N ARG A 9 5.26 -21.08 -31.62
CA ARG A 9 4.48 -19.87 -31.29
C ARG A 9 4.79 -19.38 -29.88
N ASN A 10 4.87 -20.29 -28.89
CA ASN A 10 5.19 -19.93 -27.52
C ASN A 10 6.62 -19.38 -27.37
N MET A 11 7.58 -19.96 -28.10
CA MET A 11 8.95 -19.43 -28.13
C MET A 11 9.03 -18.05 -28.80
N ALA A 12 8.29 -17.81 -29.87
CA ALA A 12 8.26 -16.51 -30.56
C ALA A 12 7.59 -15.44 -29.66
N LEU A 13 6.52 -15.79 -28.97
CA LEU A 13 5.86 -14.93 -27.98
C LEU A 13 6.80 -14.58 -26.82
N ALA A 14 7.48 -15.58 -26.24
CA ALA A 14 8.44 -15.37 -25.18
C ALA A 14 9.59 -14.44 -25.59
N ALA A 15 10.11 -14.61 -26.82
CA ALA A 15 11.15 -13.74 -27.38
C ALA A 15 10.63 -12.29 -27.60
N ALA A 16 9.40 -12.12 -28.07
CA ALA A 16 8.77 -10.81 -28.24
C ALA A 16 8.59 -10.10 -26.88
N TYR A 17 8.13 -10.80 -25.85
CA TYR A 17 8.01 -10.25 -24.51
C TYR A 17 9.37 -9.87 -23.91
N ALA A 18 10.40 -10.70 -24.08
CA ALA A 18 11.75 -10.39 -23.62
C ALA A 18 12.31 -9.13 -24.30
N THR A 19 12.05 -8.95 -25.61
CA THR A 19 12.47 -7.76 -26.36
C THR A 19 11.72 -6.51 -25.87
N LEU A 20 10.42 -6.60 -25.65
CA LEU A 20 9.59 -5.52 -25.10
C LEU A 20 10.08 -5.12 -23.69
N ASP A 21 10.34 -6.09 -22.83
CA ASP A 21 10.84 -5.86 -21.47
C ASP A 21 12.20 -5.16 -21.49
N LYS A 22 13.10 -5.57 -22.38
CA LYS A 22 14.40 -4.91 -22.58
C LYS A 22 14.23 -3.44 -23.01
N HIS A 23 13.43 -3.19 -24.03
CA HIS A 23 13.19 -1.83 -24.50
C HIS A 23 12.54 -0.94 -23.44
N PHE A 24 11.65 -1.50 -22.65
CA PHE A 24 11.03 -0.79 -21.55
C PHE A 24 12.04 -0.45 -20.44
N LYS A 25 12.92 -1.39 -20.10
CA LYS A 25 14.01 -1.16 -19.12
C LYS A 25 14.98 -0.09 -19.61
N ASP A 26 15.35 -0.12 -20.88
CA ASP A 26 16.22 0.88 -21.50
C ASP A 26 15.58 2.28 -21.52
N TYR A 27 14.28 2.35 -21.82
CA TYR A 27 13.51 3.60 -21.76
C TYR A 27 13.45 4.13 -20.32
N ARG A 28 13.12 3.28 -19.38
CA ARG A 28 13.07 3.61 -17.95
C ARG A 28 14.42 4.13 -17.44
N GLY A 29 15.52 3.47 -17.82
CA GLY A 29 16.87 3.92 -17.47
C GLY A 29 17.15 5.34 -17.94
N ARG A 30 16.76 5.68 -19.16
CA ARG A 30 16.93 7.06 -19.71
C ARG A 30 16.05 8.09 -19.01
N VAL A 31 14.84 7.71 -18.59
CA VAL A 31 13.96 8.60 -17.83
C VAL A 31 14.52 8.85 -16.44
N LEU A 32 14.98 7.80 -15.75
CA LEU A 32 15.62 7.90 -14.44
C LEU A 32 16.87 8.79 -14.48
N GLU A 33 17.71 8.63 -15.50
CA GLU A 33 18.95 9.40 -15.65
C GLU A 33 18.68 10.89 -15.92
N ARG A 34 17.66 11.21 -16.71
CA ARG A 34 17.35 12.60 -17.10
C ARG A 34 16.47 13.34 -16.10
N PHE A 35 15.53 12.68 -15.48
CA PHE A 35 14.44 13.33 -14.72
C PHE A 35 14.37 12.89 -13.26
N GLY A 36 15.13 11.87 -12.88
CA GLY A 36 15.12 11.33 -11.52
C GLY A 36 13.98 10.35 -11.24
N GLU A 37 14.05 9.73 -10.07
CA GLU A 37 13.15 8.64 -9.68
C GLU A 37 11.69 9.09 -9.48
N GLN A 38 11.48 10.32 -8.99
CA GLN A 38 10.16 10.87 -8.75
C GLN A 38 9.38 11.04 -10.06
N VAL A 39 10.02 11.66 -11.06
CA VAL A 39 9.39 11.89 -12.37
C VAL A 39 9.18 10.57 -13.13
N GLU A 40 10.08 9.59 -12.98
CA GLU A 40 9.88 8.26 -13.54
C GLU A 40 8.63 7.59 -12.97
N LYS A 41 8.43 7.67 -11.65
CA LYS A 41 7.22 7.15 -11.00
C LYS A 41 5.95 7.86 -11.50
N GLU A 42 5.99 9.18 -11.57
CA GLU A 42 4.87 9.98 -12.07
C GLU A 42 4.47 9.60 -13.50
N LEU A 43 5.46 9.48 -14.39
CA LEU A 43 5.23 9.11 -15.79
C LEU A 43 4.79 7.65 -15.97
N ARG A 44 5.35 6.73 -15.18
CA ARG A 44 5.09 5.31 -15.31
C ARG A 44 3.73 4.91 -14.77
N TYR A 45 3.31 5.51 -13.67
CA TYR A 45 2.11 5.12 -12.94
C TYR A 45 0.99 6.14 -13.03
N ASN A 46 1.19 7.21 -13.81
CA ASN A 46 0.29 8.35 -13.83
C ASN A 46 -0.04 8.85 -12.40
N ILE A 47 0.98 8.84 -11.55
CA ILE A 47 0.90 9.27 -10.16
C ILE A 47 1.34 10.72 -10.09
N GLN A 48 0.58 11.53 -9.38
CA GLN A 48 0.97 12.91 -9.07
C GLN A 48 1.35 12.98 -7.60
N ALA A 49 2.55 13.50 -7.33
CA ALA A 49 2.92 13.88 -5.98
C ALA A 49 2.07 15.08 -5.55
N LYS A 50 1.13 14.87 -4.62
CA LYS A 50 0.35 15.95 -4.03
C LYS A 50 0.82 16.22 -2.61
N GLU A 51 1.03 17.50 -2.32
CA GLU A 51 1.18 17.94 -0.93
C GLU A 51 -0.19 17.90 -0.26
N ILE A 52 -0.33 17.06 0.75
CA ILE A 52 -1.53 17.00 1.59
C ILE A 52 -1.21 17.73 2.90
N GLU A 53 -2.03 18.71 3.27
CA GLU A 53 -1.95 19.33 4.58
C GLU A 53 -2.71 18.44 5.58
N THR A 54 -1.97 17.80 6.47
CA THR A 54 -2.55 17.02 7.57
C THR A 54 -2.46 17.85 8.85
N THR A 55 -3.57 17.98 9.54
CA THR A 55 -3.60 18.68 10.82
C THR A 55 -3.19 17.70 11.93
N VAL A 56 -2.04 17.94 12.54
CA VAL A 56 -1.56 17.16 13.70
C VAL A 56 -1.73 18.04 14.94
N VAL A 57 -2.35 17.49 15.97
CA VAL A 57 -2.48 18.15 17.26
C VAL A 57 -1.19 17.92 18.06
N ASP A 58 -0.53 19.01 18.45
CA ASP A 58 0.69 18.96 19.25
C ASP A 58 0.36 18.63 20.72
N GLU A 59 1.36 18.17 21.49
CA GLU A 59 1.25 17.83 22.94
C GLU A 59 0.61 18.92 23.81
N ASN A 60 0.53 20.14 23.29
CA ASN A 60 -0.12 21.29 23.92
C ASN A 60 -1.54 21.61 23.40
N GLY A 61 -2.16 20.70 22.63
CA GLY A 61 -3.50 20.88 22.08
C GLY A 61 -3.61 21.91 20.94
N LYS A 62 -2.48 22.35 20.36
CA LYS A 62 -2.47 23.25 19.20
C LYS A 62 -2.43 22.46 17.90
N GLU A 63 -3.34 22.79 17.02
CA GLU A 63 -3.36 22.26 15.65
C GLU A 63 -2.17 22.79 14.87
N LYS A 64 -1.33 21.90 14.38
CA LYS A 64 -0.19 22.19 13.52
C LYS A 64 -0.42 21.55 12.16
N LYS A 65 -0.48 22.34 11.12
CA LYS A 65 -0.55 21.85 9.74
C LYS A 65 0.81 21.32 9.31
N VAL A 66 0.88 20.05 9.01
CA VAL A 66 2.07 19.41 8.46
C VAL A 66 1.80 19.09 6.99
N LYS A 67 2.69 19.56 6.12
CA LYS A 67 2.64 19.21 4.70
C LYS A 67 3.38 17.89 4.49
N GLU A 68 2.70 16.93 3.94
CA GLU A 68 3.24 15.63 3.57
C GLU A 68 3.03 15.40 2.07
N THR A 69 4.06 14.89 1.39
CA THR A 69 3.96 14.53 -0.03
C THR A 69 3.50 13.08 -0.12
N VAL A 70 2.33 12.86 -0.71
CA VAL A 70 1.76 11.53 -0.92
C VAL A 70 1.62 11.27 -2.41
N ASP A 71 2.05 10.08 -2.84
CA ASP A 71 1.89 9.62 -4.21
C ASP A 71 0.42 9.23 -4.46
N VAL A 72 -0.24 9.94 -5.36
CA VAL A 72 -1.68 9.77 -5.65
C VAL A 72 -1.84 9.36 -7.12
N ALA A 73 -2.65 8.35 -7.39
CA ALA A 73 -3.02 8.00 -8.77
C ALA A 73 -3.77 9.15 -9.44
N ALA A 74 -3.37 9.50 -10.67
CA ALA A 74 -3.93 10.65 -11.39
C ALA A 74 -5.39 10.46 -11.83
N GLU A 75 -5.84 9.21 -12.00
CA GLU A 75 -7.21 8.89 -12.39
C GLU A 75 -7.92 8.04 -11.34
N GLY A 76 -9.08 8.50 -10.90
CA GLY A 76 -9.98 7.74 -10.01
C GLY A 76 -9.68 7.82 -8.51
N TRP A 77 -8.68 8.59 -8.10
CA TRP A 77 -8.46 8.88 -6.70
C TRP A 77 -9.46 9.94 -6.23
N ASP A 78 -10.39 9.52 -5.40
CA ASP A 78 -11.27 10.44 -4.66
C ASP A 78 -10.80 10.45 -3.19
N PRO A 79 -10.11 11.51 -2.75
CA PRO A 79 -9.60 11.60 -1.38
C PRO A 79 -10.69 11.50 -0.31
N SER A 80 -11.95 11.77 -0.68
CA SER A 80 -13.10 11.68 0.24
C SER A 80 -13.51 10.24 0.55
N LYS A 81 -13.09 9.28 -0.29
CA LYS A 81 -13.47 7.85 -0.16
C LYS A 81 -12.46 7.01 0.62
N TYR A 82 -11.25 7.54 0.83
CA TYR A 82 -10.14 6.81 1.45
C TYR A 82 -9.54 7.61 2.59
N SER A 83 -8.97 6.91 3.56
CA SER A 83 -8.24 7.56 4.63
C SER A 83 -6.94 8.22 4.12
N PRO A 84 -6.38 9.21 4.83
CA PRO A 84 -5.09 9.81 4.47
C PRO A 84 -3.93 8.80 4.57
N TYR A 85 -4.18 7.66 5.17
CA TYR A 85 -3.21 6.58 5.37
C TYR A 85 -3.22 5.55 4.25
N ALA A 86 -4.18 5.62 3.32
CA ALA A 86 -4.28 4.68 2.22
C ALA A 86 -3.04 4.70 1.31
N ARG A 87 -2.71 3.53 0.73
CA ARG A 87 -1.57 3.35 -0.17
C ARG A 87 -1.98 2.55 -1.38
N ILE A 88 -1.33 2.84 -2.51
CA ILE A 88 -1.57 2.13 -3.77
C ILE A 88 -0.65 0.91 -3.82
N PHE A 89 -1.23 -0.24 -4.10
CA PHE A 89 -0.53 -1.47 -4.42
C PHE A 89 -0.78 -1.82 -5.89
N ASP A 90 0.24 -1.67 -6.71
CA ASP A 90 0.18 -1.87 -8.16
C ASP A 90 1.51 -2.40 -8.71
N GLU A 91 1.64 -2.42 -10.04
CA GLU A 91 2.87 -2.85 -10.74
C GLU A 91 4.13 -2.03 -10.34
N GLY A 92 3.97 -0.89 -9.68
CA GLY A 92 5.05 -0.07 -9.13
C GLY A 92 5.59 -0.55 -7.81
N HIS A 93 4.83 -1.36 -7.14
CA HIS A 93 5.24 -1.89 -5.85
C HIS A 93 6.28 -3.00 -6.03
N PRO A 94 7.41 -2.99 -5.25
CA PRO A 94 8.48 -3.98 -5.42
C PRO A 94 8.05 -5.44 -5.28
N ALA A 95 7.03 -5.69 -4.46
CA ALA A 95 6.49 -7.03 -4.21
C ALA A 95 5.32 -7.41 -5.12
N TYR A 96 4.92 -6.52 -6.04
CA TYR A 96 3.82 -6.80 -6.96
C TYR A 96 4.22 -7.90 -7.97
N MET A 97 3.32 -8.84 -8.16
CA MET A 97 3.45 -9.92 -9.11
C MET A 97 2.36 -9.82 -10.18
N LYS A 98 2.64 -10.29 -11.42
CA LYS A 98 1.63 -10.30 -12.50
C LYS A 98 0.54 -11.37 -12.32
N ASP A 99 0.45 -11.95 -11.16
CA ASP A 99 -0.49 -12.99 -10.77
C ASP A 99 -1.34 -12.48 -9.60
N ALA A 100 -2.66 -12.36 -9.82
CA ALA A 100 -3.59 -11.84 -8.84
C ALA A 100 -3.67 -12.71 -7.58
N GLU A 101 -3.59 -14.04 -7.71
CA GLU A 101 -3.60 -14.92 -6.56
C GLU A 101 -2.36 -14.77 -5.70
N GLN A 102 -1.19 -14.63 -6.31
CA GLN A 102 0.05 -14.41 -5.58
C GLN A 102 0.03 -13.07 -4.84
N ASN A 103 -0.47 -12.00 -5.47
CA ASN A 103 -0.66 -10.71 -4.80
C ASN A 103 -1.61 -10.83 -3.60
N LYS A 104 -2.72 -11.52 -3.78
CA LYS A 104 -3.68 -11.79 -2.71
C LYS A 104 -3.04 -12.54 -1.55
N PHE A 105 -2.34 -13.63 -1.82
CA PHE A 105 -1.65 -14.41 -0.79
C PHE A 105 -0.57 -13.60 -0.06
N TYR A 106 0.20 -12.80 -0.81
CA TYR A 106 1.19 -11.89 -0.22
C TYR A 106 0.56 -10.92 0.76
N LEU A 107 -0.49 -10.21 0.34
CA LEU A 107 -1.16 -9.23 1.19
C LEU A 107 -1.85 -9.90 2.40
N LEU A 108 -2.50 -11.05 2.22
CA LEU A 108 -3.12 -11.80 3.32
C LEU A 108 -2.09 -12.31 4.33
N ALA A 109 -0.95 -12.79 3.87
CA ALA A 109 0.13 -13.24 4.76
C ALA A 109 0.68 -12.10 5.61
N LEU A 110 0.87 -10.91 5.01
CA LEU A 110 1.31 -9.73 5.75
C LEU A 110 0.25 -9.19 6.70
N GLN A 111 -1.02 -9.22 6.31
CA GLN A 111 -2.12 -8.86 7.22
C GLN A 111 -2.20 -9.81 8.42
N ALA A 112 -2.06 -11.12 8.20
CA ALA A 112 -1.99 -12.10 9.28
C ALA A 112 -0.79 -11.84 10.21
N GLN A 113 0.39 -11.58 9.65
CA GLN A 113 1.60 -11.25 10.41
C GLN A 113 1.42 -9.95 11.23
N ALA A 114 0.78 -8.93 10.66
CA ALA A 114 0.45 -7.69 11.39
C ALA A 114 -0.48 -7.97 12.58
N ASN A 115 -1.50 -8.80 12.37
CA ASN A 115 -2.43 -9.20 13.43
C ASN A 115 -1.75 -10.02 14.53
N ASP A 116 -0.82 -10.91 14.19
CA ASP A 116 -0.04 -11.67 15.18
C ASP A 116 0.85 -10.74 16.02
N ARG A 117 1.50 -9.75 15.39
CA ARG A 117 2.27 -8.73 16.10
C ARG A 117 1.38 -7.87 17.01
N LEU A 118 0.23 -7.42 16.52
CA LEU A 118 -0.74 -6.65 17.30
C LEU A 118 -1.17 -7.41 18.54
N LYS A 119 -1.58 -8.66 18.41
CA LYS A 119 -2.01 -9.52 19.53
C LYS A 119 -0.89 -9.80 20.53
N SER A 120 0.31 -10.05 20.04
CA SER A 120 1.46 -10.41 20.91
C SER A 120 1.99 -9.22 21.70
N ARG A 121 1.91 -7.99 21.15
CA ARG A 121 2.48 -6.78 21.75
C ARG A 121 1.43 -5.86 22.38
N GLY A 122 0.15 -6.07 22.06
CA GLY A 122 -0.94 -5.22 22.49
C GLY A 122 -1.11 -3.94 21.66
N HIS A 123 -0.16 -3.62 20.79
CA HIS A 123 -0.21 -2.46 19.91
C HIS A 123 0.62 -2.66 18.65
N LEU A 124 0.32 -1.88 17.61
CA LEU A 124 1.07 -1.84 16.37
C LEU A 124 0.96 -0.46 15.74
N PHE A 125 2.09 0.14 15.36
CA PHE A 125 2.09 1.42 14.65
C PHE A 125 1.94 1.22 13.14
N LEU A 126 1.31 2.17 12.47
CA LEU A 126 1.09 2.12 11.02
C LEU A 126 2.40 2.05 10.22
N ASN A 127 3.46 2.74 10.68
CA ASN A 127 4.77 2.65 10.04
C ASN A 127 5.36 1.23 10.07
N GLU A 128 5.07 0.42 11.08
CA GLU A 128 5.51 -0.97 11.11
C GLU A 128 4.81 -1.80 10.02
N VAL A 129 3.53 -1.51 9.75
CA VAL A 129 2.79 -2.12 8.65
C VAL A 129 3.30 -1.61 7.30
N TYR A 130 3.60 -0.32 7.17
CA TYR A 130 4.22 0.23 5.96
C TYR A 130 5.57 -0.42 5.68
N GLU A 131 6.42 -0.60 6.70
CA GLU A 131 7.71 -1.28 6.56
C GLU A 131 7.55 -2.73 6.09
N MET A 132 6.61 -3.48 6.68
CA MET A 132 6.29 -4.86 6.28
C MET A 132 5.84 -4.94 4.82
N LEU A 133 5.05 -3.97 4.38
CA LEU A 133 4.55 -3.87 3.01
C LEU A 133 5.56 -3.26 2.02
N GLY A 134 6.65 -2.64 2.50
CA GLY A 134 7.62 -1.95 1.65
C GLY A 134 7.20 -0.56 1.22
N PHE A 135 6.26 0.08 1.92
CA PHE A 135 5.88 1.47 1.69
C PHE A 135 6.80 2.45 2.43
N ARG A 136 6.80 3.70 1.96
CA ARG A 136 7.50 4.79 2.63
C ARG A 136 6.88 5.08 3.99
N LEU A 137 7.72 5.22 5.01
CA LEU A 137 7.31 5.62 6.35
C LEU A 137 6.89 7.08 6.38
N THR A 138 5.93 7.42 7.24
CA THR A 138 5.39 8.77 7.38
C THR A 138 5.47 9.25 8.83
N LYS A 139 5.43 10.58 9.04
CA LYS A 139 5.41 11.16 10.39
C LYS A 139 4.13 10.77 11.13
N ALA A 140 2.99 10.81 10.44
CA ALA A 140 1.71 10.40 11.00
C ALA A 140 1.71 8.90 11.36
N GLY A 141 2.26 8.04 10.50
CA GLY A 141 2.36 6.60 10.75
C GLY A 141 3.22 6.21 11.95
N ALA A 142 4.04 7.13 12.47
CA ALA A 142 4.82 6.90 13.68
C ALA A 142 4.01 7.00 14.98
N VAL A 143 2.83 7.63 14.94
CA VAL A 143 1.98 7.86 16.12
C VAL A 143 0.61 7.20 16.01
N VAL A 144 0.11 6.98 14.79
CA VAL A 144 -1.17 6.29 14.56
C VAL A 144 -0.97 4.78 14.41
N GLY A 145 -2.01 4.02 14.77
CA GLY A 145 -1.94 2.55 14.67
C GLY A 145 -3.14 1.85 15.26
N TRP A 146 -2.90 0.71 15.85
CA TRP A 146 -3.90 -0.17 16.47
C TRP A 146 -3.50 -0.52 17.89
N ILE A 147 -4.51 -0.71 18.72
CA ILE A 147 -4.40 -1.27 20.07
C ILE A 147 -5.23 -2.54 20.13
N TYR A 148 -4.68 -3.56 20.75
CA TYR A 148 -5.38 -4.81 21.03
C TYR A 148 -5.73 -4.87 22.53
N ASP A 149 -6.99 -4.64 22.83
CA ASP A 149 -7.54 -4.87 24.15
C ASP A 149 -8.87 -5.63 24.04
N PRO A 150 -8.89 -6.93 24.36
CA PRO A 150 -10.10 -7.72 24.29
C PRO A 150 -11.14 -7.39 25.37
N ARG A 151 -10.78 -6.63 26.42
CA ARG A 151 -11.67 -6.25 27.51
C ARG A 151 -12.36 -4.92 27.26
N GLU A 152 -11.57 -3.95 26.78
CA GLU A 152 -12.04 -2.61 26.41
C GLU A 152 -11.57 -2.28 24.99
N PRO A 153 -12.27 -2.77 23.95
CA PRO A 153 -11.82 -2.61 22.57
C PRO A 153 -11.75 -1.13 22.18
N MET A 154 -10.58 -0.71 21.73
CA MET A 154 -10.38 0.57 21.09
C MET A 154 -10.34 0.34 19.57
N GLY A 155 -11.47 0.51 18.88
CA GLY A 155 -11.64 0.15 17.47
C GLY A 155 -11.86 -1.34 17.25
N ASP A 156 -11.39 -1.86 16.11
CA ASP A 156 -11.73 -3.21 15.63
C ASP A 156 -10.92 -4.33 16.31
N ASN A 157 -9.87 -4.01 17.07
CA ASN A 157 -8.93 -4.98 17.65
C ASN A 157 -8.20 -5.88 16.62
N PHE A 158 -8.20 -5.50 15.36
CA PHE A 158 -7.47 -6.19 14.31
C PHE A 158 -7.02 -5.22 13.21
N VAL A 159 -6.01 -5.63 12.47
CA VAL A 159 -5.51 -4.90 11.29
C VAL A 159 -6.21 -5.42 10.06
N ASP A 160 -6.82 -4.52 9.29
CA ASP A 160 -7.38 -4.79 7.98
C ASP A 160 -6.75 -3.87 6.93
N PHE A 161 -6.40 -4.45 5.80
CA PHE A 161 -5.86 -3.72 4.64
C PHE A 161 -6.95 -3.24 3.68
N GLY A 162 -8.22 -3.49 4.00
CA GLY A 162 -9.37 -3.08 3.18
C GLY A 162 -9.58 -3.91 1.91
N MET A 163 -8.90 -5.07 1.76
CA MET A 163 -8.96 -5.89 0.55
C MET A 163 -10.31 -6.57 0.30
N PHE A 164 -11.08 -6.78 1.35
CA PHE A 164 -12.35 -7.50 1.30
C PHE A 164 -13.56 -6.63 1.62
N GLU A 165 -13.40 -5.33 1.58
CA GLU A 165 -14.52 -4.44 1.85
C GLU A 165 -15.56 -4.56 0.72
N VAL A 166 -16.69 -5.19 1.05
CA VAL A 166 -17.76 -5.54 0.11
C VAL A 166 -18.36 -4.31 -0.60
N CYS A 167 -18.23 -3.14 0.00
CA CYS A 167 -18.72 -1.89 -0.56
C CYS A 167 -17.82 -1.26 -1.63
N ARG A 168 -16.64 -1.81 -1.86
CA ARG A 168 -15.67 -1.30 -2.84
C ARG A 168 -15.54 -2.28 -3.99
N GLU A 169 -16.20 -2.00 -5.10
CA GLU A 169 -16.15 -2.82 -6.33
C GLU A 169 -14.70 -3.11 -6.77
N LYS A 170 -13.82 -2.11 -6.71
CA LYS A 170 -12.40 -2.25 -7.06
C LYS A 170 -11.63 -3.23 -6.17
N ALA A 171 -12.01 -3.39 -4.91
CA ALA A 171 -11.39 -4.38 -4.02
C ALA A 171 -11.72 -5.80 -4.48
N VAL A 172 -12.98 -6.04 -4.85
CA VAL A 172 -13.44 -7.33 -5.38
C VAL A 172 -12.77 -7.62 -6.72
N ASP A 173 -12.70 -6.62 -7.61
CA ASP A 173 -12.09 -6.75 -8.92
C ASP A 173 -10.59 -7.04 -8.82
N PHE A 174 -9.87 -6.41 -7.90
CA PHE A 174 -8.46 -6.70 -7.63
C PHE A 174 -8.25 -8.14 -7.14
N VAL A 175 -9.05 -8.58 -6.16
CA VAL A 175 -8.97 -9.94 -5.62
C VAL A 175 -9.30 -10.99 -6.67
N ASN A 176 -10.18 -10.68 -7.61
CA ASN A 176 -10.55 -11.54 -8.73
C ASN A 176 -9.60 -11.42 -9.95
N GLY A 177 -8.64 -10.50 -9.91
CA GLY A 177 -7.66 -10.30 -10.97
C GLY A 177 -8.15 -9.47 -12.17
N TYR A 178 -9.29 -8.81 -12.06
CA TYR A 178 -9.82 -7.90 -13.09
C TYR A 178 -9.20 -6.51 -13.03
N GLU A 179 -8.78 -6.08 -11.83
CA GLU A 179 -8.07 -4.81 -11.62
C GLU A 179 -6.61 -5.08 -11.24
N ARG A 180 -5.69 -4.30 -11.81
CA ARG A 180 -4.24 -4.45 -11.56
C ARG A 180 -3.71 -3.57 -10.46
N SER A 181 -4.44 -2.55 -10.09
CA SER A 181 -4.07 -1.62 -9.02
C SER A 181 -5.13 -1.66 -7.92
N PHE A 182 -4.68 -1.63 -6.69
CA PHE A 182 -5.56 -1.59 -5.54
C PHE A 182 -5.10 -0.58 -4.50
N ILE A 183 -6.06 0.07 -3.85
CA ILE A 183 -5.80 0.97 -2.75
C ILE A 183 -5.98 0.21 -1.45
N LEU A 184 -4.89 0.04 -0.71
CA LEU A 184 -4.92 -0.48 0.65
C LEU A 184 -5.33 0.66 1.58
N ASP A 185 -6.48 0.52 2.23
CA ASP A 185 -7.00 1.52 3.16
C ASP A 185 -7.11 0.89 4.54
N PHE A 186 -6.19 1.28 5.40
CA PHE A 186 -5.97 0.67 6.70
C PHE A 186 -6.97 1.19 7.72
N ASN A 187 -7.58 0.27 8.49
CA ASN A 187 -8.53 0.56 9.56
C ASN A 187 -7.85 1.05 10.85
N VAL A 188 -6.97 2.03 10.76
CA VAL A 188 -6.29 2.57 11.95
C VAL A 188 -7.27 3.20 12.93
N VAL A 189 -7.03 3.00 14.22
CA VAL A 189 -7.85 3.57 15.30
C VAL A 189 -7.61 5.08 15.45
N GLY A 190 -6.40 5.53 15.18
CA GLY A 190 -5.96 6.92 15.35
C GLY A 190 -4.63 7.00 16.07
N ASP A 191 -4.37 8.13 16.73
CA ASP A 191 -3.19 8.29 17.59
C ASP A 191 -3.31 7.37 18.81
N ILE A 192 -2.32 6.50 18.97
CA ILE A 192 -2.29 5.50 20.05
C ILE A 192 -1.26 5.83 21.15
N THR A 193 -0.58 6.95 21.03
CA THR A 193 0.51 7.32 21.98
C THR A 193 0.01 7.53 23.41
N ASP A 194 -1.11 8.21 23.58
CA ASP A 194 -1.72 8.43 24.89
C ASP A 194 -2.23 7.14 25.54
N ALA A 195 -2.82 6.26 24.73
CA ALA A 195 -3.29 4.98 25.22
C ALA A 195 -2.14 4.07 25.67
N LEU A 196 -0.99 4.12 24.98
CA LEU A 196 0.21 3.38 25.41
C LEU A 196 0.80 3.92 26.73
N ALA A 197 0.73 5.23 26.95
CA ALA A 197 1.20 5.84 28.20
C ALA A 197 0.36 5.40 29.40
N THR A 198 -0.94 5.20 29.22
CA THR A 198 -1.85 4.73 30.28
C THR A 198 -1.74 3.22 30.55
N HIS A 199 -1.43 2.40 29.55
CA HIS A 199 -1.26 0.94 29.72
C HIS A 199 0.07 0.52 30.34
N GLN A 200 1.08 1.40 30.38
CA GLN A 200 2.37 1.11 31.03
C GLN A 200 2.36 1.32 32.56
N THR A 201 1.26 1.76 33.13
CA THR A 201 1.13 2.07 34.56
C THR A 201 0.36 1.01 35.34
N LEU A 202 0.13 -0.16 34.79
CA LEU A 202 -0.41 -1.36 35.43
C LEU A 202 0.60 -2.52 35.33
#